data_8ae2a53fe62dfd9aeffbc01ecd9bd82e
#
_entry.id   8ae2a53fe62dfd9aeffbc01ecd9bd82e
#
_cell.length_a   1.000
_cell.length_b   1.000
_cell.length_c   1.000
_cell.angle_alpha   90.00
_cell.angle_beta   90.00
_cell.angle_gamma   90.00
#
_symmetry.space_group_name_H-M   'P 1'
#
loop_
_entity.id
_entity.type
_entity.pdbx_description
1 polymer ?
#
loop_
_entity_poly.entity_id
_entity_poly.type
_entity_poly.pdbx_seq_one_letter_code
_entity_poly.pdbx_strand_id
1 'polypeptide(L)'
;SLPLPGLYNVENALGAIAAAYVLGIPTAVAAGRLAQFNAAFGRFERIAVGDREAVLLLFKNPTGANEALRAIADDMAGAQVVLALNDRIADGRDISWIWDIDFEGALTTAARISCSGTRAAELAVRLRYSDVSPERVTTEAVTEVAFDEAVESTPAGGRIFVLATYTAMLDLHGVLADRGLTQPFWQEQA
;
A
#
# COMPACT_ATOMS: atom_id res chain seq x y z
N SER A 1 5.12 -7.67 -20.23
CA SER A 1 4.41 -7.76 -18.94
C SER A 1 4.27 -6.36 -18.36
N LEU A 2 3.19 -6.11 -17.64
CA LEU A 2 3.00 -4.87 -16.87
C LEU A 2 3.72 -5.06 -15.52
N PRO A 3 4.53 -4.09 -15.07
CA PRO A 3 5.26 -4.22 -13.79
C PRO A 3 4.39 -3.99 -12.55
N LEU A 4 3.13 -3.56 -12.72
CA LEU A 4 2.19 -3.29 -11.65
C LEU A 4 1.20 -4.46 -11.48
N PRO A 5 1.03 -5.03 -10.27
CA PRO A 5 0.05 -6.07 -10.00
C PRO A 5 -1.38 -5.50 -9.95
N GLY A 6 -2.37 -6.39 -10.04
CA GLY A 6 -3.79 -6.06 -9.94
C GLY A 6 -4.48 -5.86 -11.29
N LEU A 7 -5.70 -6.40 -11.40
CA LEU A 7 -6.50 -6.36 -12.63
C LEU A 7 -6.80 -4.92 -13.08
N TYR A 8 -7.09 -4.03 -12.15
CA TYR A 8 -7.35 -2.62 -12.43
C TYR A 8 -6.17 -1.91 -13.11
N ASN A 9 -4.91 -2.32 -12.84
CA ASN A 9 -3.74 -1.79 -13.53
C ASN A 9 -3.67 -2.29 -14.98
N VAL A 10 -4.14 -3.51 -15.25
CA VAL A 10 -4.28 -4.02 -16.62
C VAL A 10 -5.33 -3.21 -17.38
N GLU A 11 -6.48 -2.94 -16.77
CA GLU A 11 -7.55 -2.11 -17.35
C GLU A 11 -7.07 -0.68 -17.65
N ASN A 12 -6.37 -0.05 -16.70
CA ASN A 12 -5.75 1.26 -16.89
C ASN A 12 -4.74 1.25 -18.04
N ALA A 13 -3.90 0.22 -18.13
CA ALA A 13 -2.93 0.06 -19.22
C ALA A 13 -3.62 -0.11 -20.58
N LEU A 14 -4.69 -0.89 -20.63
CA LEU A 14 -5.50 -1.05 -21.86
C LEU A 14 -6.13 0.28 -22.28
N GLY A 15 -6.68 1.04 -21.34
CA GLY A 15 -7.21 2.38 -21.59
C GLY A 15 -6.14 3.34 -22.15
N ALA A 16 -4.94 3.33 -21.56
CA ALA A 16 -3.82 4.14 -22.03
C ALA A 16 -3.37 3.75 -23.43
N ILE A 17 -3.29 2.43 -23.74
CA ILE A 17 -2.95 1.93 -25.08
C ILE A 17 -4.02 2.33 -26.10
N ALA A 18 -5.31 2.21 -25.74
CA ALA A 18 -6.41 2.62 -26.62
C ALA A 18 -6.37 4.11 -26.91
N ALA A 19 -6.14 4.96 -25.91
CA ALA A 19 -5.97 6.40 -26.10
C ALA A 19 -4.77 6.73 -26.99
N ALA A 20 -3.63 6.08 -26.78
CA ALA A 20 -2.43 6.24 -27.61
C ALA A 20 -2.70 5.85 -29.08
N TYR A 21 -3.43 4.74 -29.30
CA TYR A 21 -3.82 4.30 -30.63
C TYR A 21 -4.67 5.33 -31.37
N VAL A 22 -5.66 5.93 -30.70
CA VAL A 22 -6.51 7.01 -31.28
C VAL A 22 -5.67 8.23 -31.65
N LEU A 23 -4.60 8.51 -30.89
CA LEU A 23 -3.65 9.59 -31.17
C LEU A 23 -2.59 9.23 -32.23
N GLY A 24 -2.68 8.06 -32.87
CA GLY A 24 -1.77 7.62 -33.91
C GLY A 24 -0.45 7.02 -33.44
N ILE A 25 -0.33 6.71 -32.13
CA ILE A 25 0.84 6.04 -31.56
C ILE A 25 0.69 4.52 -31.75
N PRO A 26 1.67 3.83 -32.37
CA PRO A 26 1.61 2.38 -32.52
C PRO A 26 1.48 1.65 -31.17
N THR A 27 0.59 0.67 -31.08
CA THR A 27 0.32 -0.07 -29.83
C THR A 27 1.58 -0.75 -29.27
N ALA A 28 2.49 -1.21 -30.11
CA ALA A 28 3.77 -1.78 -29.67
C ALA A 28 4.66 -0.76 -28.95
N VAL A 29 4.65 0.50 -29.40
CA VAL A 29 5.38 1.60 -28.75
C VAL A 29 4.77 1.92 -27.40
N ALA A 30 3.44 2.07 -27.33
CA ALA A 30 2.71 2.32 -26.09
C ALA A 30 2.94 1.18 -25.07
N ALA A 31 2.81 -0.07 -25.49
CA ALA A 31 3.05 -1.24 -24.64
C ALA A 31 4.51 -1.31 -24.16
N GLY A 32 5.48 -0.99 -25.00
CA GLY A 32 6.90 -0.93 -24.64
C GLY A 32 7.19 0.12 -23.57
N ARG A 33 6.53 1.28 -23.63
CA ARG A 33 6.65 2.33 -22.60
C ARG A 33 6.00 1.92 -21.27
N LEU A 34 4.84 1.29 -21.32
CA LEU A 34 4.17 0.77 -20.12
C LEU A 34 4.98 -0.34 -19.44
N ALA A 35 5.73 -1.15 -20.17
CA ALA A 35 6.62 -2.16 -19.61
C ALA A 35 7.81 -1.57 -18.83
N GLN A 36 8.15 -0.31 -19.08
CA GLN A 36 9.20 0.44 -18.39
C GLN A 36 8.64 1.36 -17.29
N PHE A 37 7.33 1.31 -17.06
CA PHE A 37 6.66 2.16 -16.08
C PHE A 37 7.08 1.76 -14.66
N ASN A 38 7.60 2.70 -13.89
CA ASN A 38 7.86 2.52 -12.47
C ASN A 38 6.60 2.84 -11.66
N ALA A 39 6.40 2.11 -10.57
CA ALA A 39 5.30 2.39 -9.67
C ALA A 39 5.38 3.84 -9.17
N ALA A 40 4.30 4.59 -9.35
CA ALA A 40 4.20 5.92 -8.77
C ALA A 40 4.09 5.81 -7.24
N PHE A 41 4.44 6.88 -6.55
CA PHE A 41 4.34 7.03 -5.09
C PHE A 41 3.14 6.30 -4.49
N GLY A 42 3.41 5.36 -3.58
CA GLY A 42 2.38 4.59 -2.87
C GLY A 42 1.52 3.66 -3.75
N ARG A 43 1.94 3.35 -4.98
CA ARG A 43 1.21 2.41 -5.86
C ARG A 43 2.01 1.14 -6.11
N PHE A 44 2.02 0.24 -5.13
CA PHE A 44 2.91 -0.94 -5.14
C PHE A 44 4.38 -0.55 -5.18
N GLU A 45 4.73 0.55 -4.54
CA GLU A 45 6.10 0.98 -4.41
C GLU A 45 6.87 -0.01 -3.54
N ARG A 46 7.97 -0.54 -4.07
CA ARG A 46 8.80 -1.52 -3.39
C ARG A 46 10.07 -0.87 -2.89
N ILE A 47 10.33 -1.01 -1.62
CA ILE A 47 11.49 -0.42 -0.93
C ILE A 47 12.27 -1.54 -0.25
N ALA A 48 13.57 -1.64 -0.56
CA ALA A 48 14.46 -2.55 0.12
C ALA A 48 14.79 -2.00 1.52
N VAL A 49 14.57 -2.81 2.56
CA VAL A 49 14.89 -2.47 3.95
C VAL A 49 15.82 -3.56 4.50
N GLY A 50 17.11 -3.36 4.30
CA GLY A 50 18.12 -4.38 4.54
C GLY A 50 17.91 -5.60 3.64
N ASP A 51 17.67 -6.76 4.24
CA ASP A 51 17.37 -8.02 3.56
C ASP A 51 15.86 -8.30 3.39
N ARG A 52 15.02 -7.32 3.64
CA ARG A 52 13.55 -7.38 3.58
C ARG A 52 13.00 -6.44 2.51
N GLU A 53 11.73 -6.63 2.16
CA GLU A 53 11.04 -5.77 1.20
C GLU A 53 9.81 -5.14 1.86
N ALA A 54 9.70 -3.82 1.84
CA ALA A 54 8.47 -3.11 2.16
C ALA A 54 7.71 -2.78 0.86
N VAL A 55 6.40 -3.04 0.86
CA VAL A 55 5.50 -2.72 -0.25
C VAL A 55 4.50 -1.69 0.22
N LEU A 56 4.59 -0.47 -0.32
CA LEU A 56 3.75 0.65 0.06
C LEU A 56 2.55 0.78 -0.88
N LEU A 57 1.35 0.85 -0.28
CA LEU A 57 0.07 0.92 -0.98
C LEU A 57 -0.76 2.07 -0.43
N LEU A 58 -1.10 3.02 -1.29
CA LEU A 58 -2.01 4.10 -0.94
C LEU A 58 -3.45 3.59 -0.93
N PHE A 59 -4.19 3.82 0.16
CA PHE A 59 -5.62 3.60 0.23
C PHE A 59 -6.34 4.86 0.72
N LYS A 60 -7.38 5.28 0.01
CA LYS A 60 -8.14 6.50 0.31
C LYS A 60 -9.65 6.38 0.07
N ASN A 61 -10.09 5.23 -0.32
CA ASN A 61 -11.50 4.87 -0.52
C ASN A 61 -11.64 3.34 -0.56
N PRO A 62 -12.86 2.80 -0.36
CA PRO A 62 -13.08 1.35 -0.30
C PRO A 62 -12.63 0.61 -1.57
N THR A 63 -12.97 1.14 -2.74
CA THR A 63 -12.65 0.49 -4.01
C THR A 63 -11.14 0.31 -4.19
N GLY A 64 -10.37 1.38 -3.98
CA GLY A 64 -8.91 1.31 -4.09
C GLY A 64 -8.28 0.40 -3.04
N ALA A 65 -8.81 0.42 -1.80
CA ALA A 65 -8.36 -0.45 -0.73
C ALA A 65 -8.62 -1.93 -1.05
N ASN A 66 -9.83 -2.27 -1.50
CA ASN A 66 -10.20 -3.64 -1.85
C ASN A 66 -9.37 -4.18 -3.03
N GLU A 67 -9.13 -3.35 -4.04
CA GLU A 67 -8.27 -3.75 -5.16
C GLU A 67 -6.80 -3.94 -4.72
N ALA A 68 -6.28 -3.07 -3.85
CA ALA A 68 -4.93 -3.24 -3.30
C ALA A 68 -4.83 -4.53 -2.49
N LEU A 69 -5.78 -4.79 -1.59
CA LEU A 69 -5.82 -6.02 -0.79
C LEU A 69 -5.92 -7.28 -1.66
N ARG A 70 -6.77 -7.29 -2.69
CA ARG A 70 -6.86 -8.42 -3.63
C ARG A 70 -5.54 -8.66 -4.36
N ALA A 71 -4.85 -7.59 -4.75
CA ALA A 71 -3.60 -7.70 -5.50
C ALA A 71 -2.43 -8.27 -4.68
N ILE A 72 -2.50 -8.20 -3.34
CA ILE A 72 -1.46 -8.73 -2.43
C ILE A 72 -1.92 -9.97 -1.66
N ALA A 73 -3.14 -10.46 -1.89
CA ALA A 73 -3.73 -11.55 -1.11
C ALA A 73 -2.87 -12.82 -1.11
N ASP A 74 -2.30 -13.19 -2.26
CA ASP A 74 -1.46 -14.38 -2.39
C ASP A 74 -0.12 -14.25 -1.64
N ASP A 75 0.35 -13.02 -1.42
CA ASP A 75 1.62 -12.71 -0.73
C ASP A 75 1.42 -12.40 0.76
N MET A 76 0.18 -12.43 1.26
CA MET A 76 -0.16 -12.00 2.62
C MET A 76 0.25 -13.02 3.69
N ALA A 77 0.37 -14.29 3.33
CA ALA A 77 0.63 -15.35 4.30
C ALA A 77 1.95 -15.14 5.04
N GLY A 78 1.87 -14.97 6.36
CA GLY A 78 3.02 -14.74 7.23
C GLY A 78 3.64 -13.34 7.15
N ALA A 79 3.09 -12.43 6.35
CA ALA A 79 3.58 -11.05 6.22
C ALA A 79 3.22 -10.20 7.44
N GLN A 80 4.03 -9.18 7.71
CA GLN A 80 3.69 -8.07 8.62
C GLN A 80 2.90 -7.02 7.83
N VAL A 81 1.86 -6.48 8.44
CA VAL A 81 1.00 -5.46 7.82
C VAL A 81 0.93 -4.23 8.72
N VAL A 82 1.16 -3.06 8.15
CA VAL A 82 0.92 -1.77 8.80
C VAL A 82 -0.24 -1.10 8.08
N LEU A 83 -1.33 -0.84 8.80
CA LEU A 83 -2.47 -0.07 8.32
C LEU A 83 -2.41 1.32 8.97
N ALA A 84 -2.14 2.35 8.19
CA ALA A 84 -1.99 3.71 8.70
C ALA A 84 -3.11 4.63 8.19
N LEU A 85 -4.00 5.03 9.09
CA LEU A 85 -5.16 5.87 8.80
C LEU A 85 -5.03 7.24 9.46
N ASN A 86 -4.91 8.28 8.64
CA ASN A 86 -5.04 9.66 9.08
C ASN A 86 -6.37 10.26 8.59
N ASP A 87 -6.82 11.32 9.26
CA ASP A 87 -8.01 12.11 8.92
C ASP A 87 -7.69 13.59 8.73
N ARG A 88 -6.48 13.89 8.24
CA ARG A 88 -6.09 15.26 7.90
C ARG A 88 -6.90 15.77 6.69
N ILE A 89 -6.87 17.06 6.42
CA ILE A 89 -7.67 17.69 5.35
C ILE A 89 -7.47 16.98 4.00
N ALA A 90 -6.25 16.58 3.67
CA ALA A 90 -5.92 15.93 2.42
C ALA A 90 -6.38 14.45 2.33
N ASP A 91 -6.63 13.81 3.48
CA ASP A 91 -7.17 12.44 3.55
C ASP A 91 -8.70 12.42 3.51
N GLY A 92 -9.33 13.53 3.90
CA GLY A 92 -10.75 13.60 4.22
C GLY A 92 -11.02 13.27 5.70
N ARG A 93 -11.92 14.03 6.32
CA ARG A 93 -12.22 13.86 7.75
C ARG A 93 -13.17 12.72 8.05
N ASP A 94 -13.98 12.34 7.07
CA ASP A 94 -14.87 11.19 7.19
C ASP A 94 -14.11 9.91 6.89
N ILE A 95 -13.97 9.08 7.91
CA ILE A 95 -13.31 7.78 7.83
C ILE A 95 -14.30 6.61 7.81
N SER A 96 -15.61 6.87 7.75
CA SER A 96 -16.63 5.83 7.79
C SER A 96 -16.49 4.79 6.66
N TRP A 97 -15.86 5.17 5.56
CA TRP A 97 -15.59 4.30 4.42
C TRP A 97 -14.71 3.08 4.76
N ILE A 98 -13.99 3.08 5.90
CA ILE A 98 -13.22 1.89 6.32
C ILE A 98 -14.12 0.68 6.60
N TRP A 99 -15.42 0.91 6.86
CA TRP A 99 -16.38 -0.14 7.09
C TRP A 99 -16.80 -0.88 5.81
N ASP A 100 -16.55 -0.26 4.64
CA ASP A 100 -16.82 -0.83 3.32
C ASP A 100 -15.58 -1.55 2.73
N ILE A 101 -14.48 -1.64 3.49
CA ILE A 101 -13.29 -2.40 3.10
C ILE A 101 -13.46 -3.86 3.51
N ASP A 102 -13.18 -4.76 2.58
CA ASP A 102 -13.16 -6.21 2.78
C ASP A 102 -11.82 -6.65 3.40
N PHE A 103 -11.66 -6.38 4.68
CA PHE A 103 -10.51 -6.89 5.44
C PHE A 103 -10.63 -8.37 5.75
N GLU A 104 -11.84 -8.91 5.78
CA GLU A 104 -12.20 -10.26 6.19
C GLU A 104 -11.49 -11.32 5.34
N GLY A 105 -11.46 -11.13 4.02
CA GLY A 105 -10.81 -12.06 3.11
C GLY A 105 -9.30 -11.93 3.06
N ALA A 106 -8.80 -10.69 3.18
CA ALA A 106 -7.42 -10.37 2.80
C ALA A 106 -6.40 -10.51 3.93
N LEU A 107 -6.78 -10.19 5.18
CA LEU A 107 -5.82 -10.08 6.29
C LEU A 107 -5.74 -11.30 7.20
N THR A 108 -6.55 -12.33 6.96
CA THR A 108 -6.65 -13.51 7.83
C THR A 108 -5.37 -14.32 7.93
N THR A 109 -4.51 -14.26 6.92
CA THR A 109 -3.24 -15.03 6.86
C THR A 109 -2.01 -14.21 7.26
N ALA A 110 -2.16 -12.89 7.50
CA ALA A 110 -1.08 -12.03 7.98
C ALA A 110 -0.53 -12.50 9.32
N ALA A 111 0.77 -12.38 9.55
CA ALA A 111 1.38 -12.75 10.83
C ALA A 111 0.99 -11.77 11.94
N ARG A 112 1.02 -10.47 11.64
CA ARG A 112 0.61 -9.38 12.54
C ARG A 112 0.10 -8.21 11.73
N ILE A 113 -0.81 -7.44 12.33
CA ILE A 113 -1.37 -6.21 11.76
C ILE A 113 -1.22 -5.10 12.79
N SER A 114 -0.46 -4.07 12.46
CA SER A 114 -0.32 -2.86 13.27
C SER A 114 -1.24 -1.76 12.73
N CYS A 115 -2.24 -1.37 13.52
CA CYS A 115 -3.09 -0.21 13.25
C CYS A 115 -2.37 1.06 13.68
N SER A 116 -2.21 2.02 12.77
CA SER A 116 -1.41 3.22 13.00
C SER A 116 -2.07 4.50 12.45
N GLY A 117 -1.44 5.65 12.71
CA GLY A 117 -1.93 6.96 12.32
C GLY A 117 -2.88 7.58 13.33
N THR A 118 -3.44 8.75 13.00
CA THR A 118 -4.32 9.52 13.89
C THR A 118 -5.62 8.79 14.25
N ARG A 119 -6.00 7.79 13.43
CA ARG A 119 -7.20 6.95 13.58
C ARG A 119 -6.90 5.46 13.76
N ALA A 120 -5.76 5.18 14.40
CA ALA A 120 -5.32 3.81 14.68
C ALA A 120 -6.35 3.01 15.50
N ALA A 121 -6.99 3.66 16.49
CA ALA A 121 -7.99 3.03 17.34
C ALA A 121 -9.24 2.61 16.56
N GLU A 122 -9.71 3.45 15.62
CA GLU A 122 -10.86 3.14 14.77
C GLU A 122 -10.58 1.99 13.80
N LEU A 123 -9.36 1.92 13.24
CA LEU A 123 -8.93 0.75 12.47
C LEU A 123 -8.93 -0.53 13.34
N ALA A 124 -8.40 -0.47 14.54
CA ALA A 124 -8.39 -1.61 15.45
C ALA A 124 -9.81 -2.05 15.81
N VAL A 125 -10.74 -1.09 16.02
CA VAL A 125 -12.17 -1.39 16.21
C VAL A 125 -12.75 -2.06 14.97
N ARG A 126 -12.49 -1.54 13.76
CA ARG A 126 -12.97 -2.15 12.51
C ARG A 126 -12.48 -3.59 12.36
N LEU A 127 -11.21 -3.85 12.67
CA LEU A 127 -10.65 -5.21 12.59
C LEU A 127 -11.23 -6.20 13.61
N ARG A 128 -11.77 -5.73 14.73
CA ARG A 128 -12.50 -6.60 15.68
C ARG A 128 -13.80 -7.20 15.09
N TYR A 129 -14.33 -6.58 14.02
CA TYR A 129 -15.50 -7.05 13.30
C TYR A 129 -15.13 -7.79 12.00
N SER A 130 -13.85 -8.11 11.84
CA SER A 130 -13.34 -8.97 10.77
C SER A 130 -12.96 -10.34 11.34
N ASP A 131 -12.64 -11.27 10.47
CA ASP A 131 -12.20 -12.63 10.86
C ASP A 131 -10.72 -12.66 11.31
N VAL A 132 -10.09 -11.51 11.52
CA VAL A 132 -8.72 -11.40 12.02
C VAL A 132 -8.68 -11.68 13.52
N SER A 133 -7.79 -12.57 13.91
CA SER A 133 -7.58 -12.93 15.31
C SER A 133 -7.07 -11.72 16.12
N PRO A 134 -7.74 -11.33 17.24
CA PRO A 134 -7.40 -10.11 17.99
C PRO A 134 -5.97 -10.05 18.48
N GLU A 135 -5.34 -11.19 18.80
CA GLU A 135 -3.95 -11.27 19.27
C GLU A 135 -2.92 -10.90 18.19
N ARG A 136 -3.34 -10.86 16.91
CA ARG A 136 -2.50 -10.43 15.79
C ARG A 136 -2.61 -8.93 15.52
N VAL A 137 -3.55 -8.23 16.16
CA VAL A 137 -3.79 -6.81 15.96
C VAL A 137 -3.16 -6.01 17.08
N THR A 138 -2.30 -5.07 16.73
CA THR A 138 -1.69 -4.10 17.64
C THR A 138 -2.08 -2.68 17.23
N THR A 139 -1.91 -1.73 18.14
CA THR A 139 -2.17 -0.32 17.90
C THR A 139 -0.96 0.50 18.30
N GLU A 140 -0.37 1.20 17.33
CA GLU A 140 0.72 2.14 17.51
C GLU A 140 0.44 3.40 16.67
N ALA A 141 0.20 4.52 17.34
CA ALA A 141 -0.23 5.75 16.66
C ALA A 141 0.86 6.36 15.76
N VAL A 142 2.12 6.16 16.10
CA VAL A 142 3.26 6.68 15.34
C VAL A 142 3.61 5.69 14.23
N THR A 143 3.34 6.07 12.97
CA THR A 143 3.50 5.17 11.82
C THR A 143 4.95 4.71 11.63
N GLU A 144 5.93 5.56 11.93
CA GLU A 144 7.35 5.20 11.92
C GLU A 144 7.64 4.06 12.88
N VAL A 145 7.15 4.15 14.12
CA VAL A 145 7.35 3.12 15.14
C VAL A 145 6.68 1.82 14.75
N ALA A 146 5.43 1.87 14.27
CA ALA A 146 4.72 0.70 13.78
C ALA A 146 5.46 0.02 12.61
N PHE A 147 6.06 0.81 11.72
CA PHE A 147 6.86 0.31 10.61
C PHE A 147 8.14 -0.37 11.10
N ASP A 148 8.87 0.27 12.04
CA ASP A 148 10.12 -0.28 12.58
C ASP A 148 9.88 -1.61 13.32
N GLU A 149 8.82 -1.70 14.14
CA GLU A 149 8.40 -2.95 14.77
C GLU A 149 8.05 -4.04 13.75
N ALA A 150 7.39 -3.67 12.66
CA ALA A 150 7.08 -4.61 11.58
C ALA A 150 8.36 -5.10 10.87
N VAL A 151 9.33 -4.20 10.63
CA VAL A 151 10.63 -4.57 10.06
C VAL A 151 11.37 -5.53 10.98
N GLU A 152 11.47 -5.22 12.27
CA GLU A 152 12.16 -6.07 13.25
C GLU A 152 11.52 -7.46 13.36
N SER A 153 10.20 -7.53 13.30
CA SER A 153 9.43 -8.78 13.41
C SER A 153 9.41 -9.59 12.11
N THR A 154 9.86 -9.02 10.99
CA THR A 154 9.89 -9.70 9.69
C THR A 154 11.17 -10.52 9.57
N PRO A 155 11.11 -11.82 9.24
CA PRO A 155 12.31 -12.61 8.99
C PRO A 155 13.06 -12.14 7.75
N ALA A 156 14.33 -12.52 7.64
CA ALA A 156 15.16 -12.26 6.46
C ALA A 156 14.47 -12.76 5.16
N GLY A 157 14.47 -11.93 4.14
CA GLY A 157 13.77 -12.19 2.87
C GLY A 157 12.24 -12.05 2.95
N GLY A 158 11.69 -11.68 4.11
CA GLY A 158 10.25 -11.49 4.30
C GLY A 158 9.75 -10.13 3.78
N ARG A 159 8.41 -9.99 3.76
CA ARG A 159 7.72 -8.78 3.28
C ARG A 159 6.93 -8.07 4.36
N ILE A 160 6.89 -6.75 4.25
CA ILE A 160 6.05 -5.85 5.03
C ILE A 160 5.10 -5.14 4.05
N PHE A 161 3.80 -5.23 4.28
CA PHE A 161 2.83 -4.45 3.52
C PHE A 161 2.40 -3.24 4.33
N VAL A 162 2.55 -2.06 3.75
CA VAL A 162 2.09 -0.80 4.35
C VAL A 162 0.94 -0.25 3.52
N LEU A 163 -0.27 -0.26 4.07
CA LEU A 163 -1.43 0.38 3.49
C LEU A 163 -1.69 1.67 4.27
N ALA A 164 -1.53 2.81 3.61
CA ALA A 164 -1.60 4.10 4.29
C ALA A 164 -2.48 5.11 3.53
N THR A 165 -3.19 5.96 4.27
CA THR A 165 -3.82 7.15 3.69
C THR A 165 -2.75 8.14 3.22
N TYR A 166 -3.16 9.12 2.42
CA TYR A 166 -2.21 9.99 1.73
C TYR A 166 -1.21 10.67 2.66
N THR A 167 -1.67 11.30 3.75
CA THR A 167 -0.75 12.00 4.67
C THR A 167 0.06 11.04 5.54
N ALA A 168 -0.47 9.87 5.89
CA ALA A 168 0.30 8.84 6.58
C ALA A 168 1.40 8.27 5.68
N MET A 169 1.11 8.10 4.39
CA MET A 169 2.08 7.69 3.38
C MET A 169 3.19 8.74 3.21
N LEU A 170 2.81 10.04 3.13
CA LEU A 170 3.79 11.13 3.04
C LEU A 170 4.72 11.18 4.25
N ASP A 171 4.16 11.07 5.46
CA ASP A 171 4.93 11.07 6.70
C ASP A 171 5.94 9.91 6.71
N LEU A 172 5.49 8.69 6.42
CA LEU A 172 6.38 7.52 6.39
C LEU A 172 7.43 7.62 5.27
N HIS A 173 7.01 8.03 4.07
CA HIS A 173 7.93 8.14 2.94
C HIS A 173 9.03 9.19 3.20
N GLY A 174 8.69 10.30 3.89
CA GLY A 174 9.68 11.27 4.36
C GLY A 174 10.73 10.63 5.26
N VAL A 175 10.31 9.86 6.24
CA VAL A 175 11.21 9.10 7.14
C VAL A 175 12.11 8.13 6.36
N LEU A 176 11.54 7.39 5.41
CA LEU A 176 12.31 6.43 4.59
C LEU A 176 13.32 7.14 3.68
N ALA A 177 12.96 8.32 3.15
CA ALA A 177 13.87 9.14 2.37
C ALA A 177 15.03 9.70 3.22
N ASP A 178 14.73 10.19 4.44
CA ASP A 178 15.76 10.68 5.37
C ASP A 178 16.73 9.56 5.80
N ARG A 179 16.26 8.31 5.81
CA ARG A 179 17.09 7.11 6.05
C ARG A 179 17.84 6.65 4.79
N GLY A 180 17.64 7.30 3.65
CA GLY A 180 18.27 6.94 2.38
C GLY A 180 17.73 5.64 1.75
N LEU A 181 16.56 5.18 2.17
CA LEU A 181 15.91 3.96 1.66
C LEU A 181 15.11 4.20 0.38
N THR A 182 14.67 5.43 0.16
CA THR A 182 13.98 5.86 -1.06
C THR A 182 14.35 7.30 -1.39
N GLN A 183 13.92 7.80 -2.55
CA GLN A 183 14.08 9.22 -2.89
C GLN A 183 12.87 10.03 -2.40
N PRO A 184 13.04 11.33 -2.09
CA PRO A 184 11.90 12.19 -1.78
C PRO A 184 10.87 12.15 -2.92
N PHE A 185 9.57 12.07 -2.57
CA PHE A 185 8.48 11.88 -3.54
C PHE A 185 8.35 13.01 -4.59
N TRP A 186 8.93 14.20 -4.33
CA TRP A 186 8.96 15.33 -5.26
C TRP A 186 10.16 15.31 -6.24
N GLN A 187 11.08 14.36 -6.08
CA GLN A 187 12.18 14.12 -7.01
C GLN A 187 11.77 12.98 -7.93
N GLU A 188 10.99 13.27 -8.97
CA GLU A 188 10.74 12.30 -10.02
C GLU A 188 12.07 11.87 -10.64
N GLN A 189 12.20 10.58 -10.88
CA GLN A 189 13.35 10.03 -11.61
C GLN A 189 13.35 10.63 -13.02
N ALA A 190 14.36 11.45 -13.31
CA ALA A 190 14.61 11.99 -14.63
C ALA A 190 15.02 10.88 -15.61
#